data_9dabea80f6cc48299e9eb8b888afc68c
#
_entry.id   9dabea80f6cc48299e9eb8b888afc68c
#
_cell.length_a   1.000
_cell.length_b   1.000
_cell.length_c   1.000
_cell.angle_alpha   90.00
_cell.angle_beta   90.00
_cell.angle_gamma   90.00
#
_symmetry.space_group_name_H-M   'P 1'
#
loop_
_entity.id
_entity.type
_entity.pdbx_description
1 polymer ?
#
loop_
_entity_poly.entity_id
_entity_poly.type
_entity_poly.pdbx_seq_one_letter_code
_entity_poly.pdbx_strand_id
1 'polypeptide(L)'
;DPEMSRGLGDVYKRQIRNTLFIVVRHHGTDNPHCHIVFNRVDFDGKVISDSNDFRRNERVTKMLKEKYSLTYSEGKQAVKAEKLHASERVKYEIYRAVKEALRSADTWKEFQNRLLKMGVEMEFKYKGNTNEVQGIRFIKDNQSFKGSEIDRSFSWSRLDAALDRNHVTSLENDVSRMQPYHEQN
;
A
#
# COMPACT_ATOMS: atom_id res chain seq x y z
N ASP A 1 -30.56 7.86 -15.25
CA ASP A 1 -29.18 7.56 -15.64
C ASP A 1 -28.64 6.43 -14.77
N PRO A 2 -28.28 5.25 -15.34
CA PRO A 2 -27.79 4.10 -14.59
C PRO A 2 -26.54 4.39 -13.76
N GLU A 3 -25.76 5.38 -14.13
CA GLU A 3 -24.51 5.73 -13.42
C GLU A 3 -24.76 6.61 -12.18
N MET A 4 -25.76 7.48 -12.20
CA MET A 4 -26.19 8.21 -10.99
C MET A 4 -26.78 7.27 -9.95
N SER A 5 -27.53 6.25 -10.37
CA SER A 5 -28.02 5.17 -9.50
C SER A 5 -26.89 4.38 -8.83
N ARG A 6 -25.74 4.22 -9.48
CA ARG A 6 -24.54 3.57 -8.88
C ARG A 6 -23.92 4.43 -7.78
N GLY A 7 -23.83 5.74 -7.95
CA GLY A 7 -23.34 6.66 -6.92
C GLY A 7 -24.20 6.70 -5.67
N LEU A 8 -25.53 6.67 -5.82
CA LEU A 8 -26.48 6.59 -4.73
C LEU A 8 -26.34 5.29 -3.90
N GLY A 9 -26.07 4.16 -4.58
CA GLY A 9 -25.81 2.89 -3.92
C GLY A 9 -24.55 2.93 -3.05
N ASP A 10 -23.52 3.67 -3.46
CA ASP A 10 -22.27 3.84 -2.71
C ASP A 10 -22.49 4.69 -1.46
N VAL A 11 -23.21 5.80 -1.57
CA VAL A 11 -23.59 6.66 -0.44
C VAL A 11 -24.36 5.86 0.63
N TYR A 12 -25.35 5.08 0.21
CA TYR A 12 -26.15 4.28 1.12
C TYR A 12 -25.33 3.20 1.84
N LYS A 13 -24.44 2.52 1.14
CA LYS A 13 -23.59 1.45 1.69
C LYS A 13 -22.49 1.95 2.61
N ARG A 14 -22.04 3.19 2.44
CA ARG A 14 -21.11 3.86 3.36
C ARG A 14 -21.77 4.33 4.67
N GLN A 15 -23.05 4.08 4.85
CA GLN A 15 -23.82 4.57 6.00
C GLN A 15 -23.95 6.10 6.05
N ILE A 16 -23.77 6.80 4.93
CA ILE A 16 -24.07 8.21 4.78
C ILE A 16 -25.59 8.32 4.60
N ARG A 17 -26.30 8.48 5.71
CA ARG A 17 -27.75 8.53 5.76
C ARG A 17 -28.18 9.80 6.45
N ASN A 18 -29.42 10.22 6.18
CA ASN A 18 -30.05 11.33 6.88
C ASN A 18 -29.23 12.63 6.83
N THR A 19 -28.55 12.89 5.70
CA THR A 19 -27.72 14.10 5.50
C THR A 19 -27.77 14.56 4.04
N LEU A 20 -27.46 15.84 3.82
CA LEU A 20 -27.28 16.37 2.48
C LEU A 20 -25.99 15.84 1.86
N PHE A 21 -26.08 15.46 0.60
CA PHE A 21 -24.88 15.09 -0.18
C PHE A 21 -25.04 15.52 -1.65
N ILE A 22 -23.93 15.69 -2.31
CA ILE A 22 -23.83 15.90 -3.76
C ILE A 22 -22.85 14.88 -4.35
N VAL A 23 -23.12 14.45 -5.57
CA VAL A 23 -22.23 13.58 -6.35
C VAL A 23 -21.79 14.36 -7.57
N VAL A 24 -20.47 14.55 -7.71
CA VAL A 24 -19.86 15.26 -8.84
C VAL A 24 -19.08 14.26 -9.67
N ARG A 25 -19.46 14.07 -10.92
CA ARG A 25 -18.74 13.25 -11.88
C ARG A 25 -17.70 14.08 -12.61
N HIS A 26 -16.49 13.57 -12.71
CA HIS A 26 -15.45 14.15 -13.54
C HIS A 26 -15.51 13.57 -14.94
N HIS A 27 -15.58 14.48 -15.92
CA HIS A 27 -15.51 14.16 -17.35
C HIS A 27 -14.13 14.52 -17.89
N GLY A 28 -13.65 13.77 -18.89
CA GLY A 28 -12.39 14.09 -19.57
C GLY A 28 -11.13 13.69 -18.82
N THR A 29 -11.23 12.74 -17.88
CA THR A 29 -10.09 12.13 -17.20
C THR A 29 -9.85 10.71 -17.72
N ASP A 30 -8.60 10.26 -17.72
CA ASP A 30 -8.21 8.89 -18.13
C ASP A 30 -8.91 7.80 -17.27
N ASN A 31 -9.30 8.15 -16.07
CA ASN A 31 -10.02 7.26 -15.16
C ASN A 31 -11.37 7.89 -14.78
N PRO A 32 -12.49 7.39 -15.30
CA PRO A 32 -13.81 7.86 -14.90
C PRO A 32 -14.03 7.69 -13.40
N HIS A 33 -14.34 8.77 -12.71
CA HIS A 33 -14.56 8.77 -11.28
C HIS A 33 -15.56 9.84 -10.85
N CYS A 34 -16.09 9.70 -9.64
CA CYS A 34 -16.94 10.71 -9.04
C CYS A 34 -16.45 11.05 -7.63
N HIS A 35 -16.75 12.26 -7.20
CA HIS A 35 -16.60 12.71 -5.83
C HIS A 35 -17.97 12.75 -5.17
N ILE A 36 -18.00 12.28 -3.91
CA ILE A 36 -19.18 12.37 -3.07
C ILE A 36 -18.84 13.34 -1.94
N VAL A 37 -19.50 14.48 -1.91
CA VAL A 37 -19.37 15.46 -0.85
C VAL A 37 -20.64 15.42 0.00
N PHE A 38 -20.51 15.29 1.32
CA PHE A 38 -21.66 15.21 2.20
C PHE A 38 -21.44 15.99 3.50
N ASN A 39 -22.52 16.46 4.10
CA ASN A 39 -22.47 17.08 5.40
C ASN A 39 -22.24 16.00 6.46
N ARG A 40 -21.22 16.18 7.30
CA ARG A 40 -20.90 15.24 8.40
C ARG A 40 -21.84 15.32 9.58
N VAL A 41 -22.70 16.32 9.65
CA VAL A 41 -23.79 16.40 10.63
C VAL A 41 -25.07 15.99 9.93
N ASP A 42 -25.75 14.99 10.46
CA ASP A 42 -27.03 14.54 9.94
C ASP A 42 -28.18 15.48 10.36
N PHE A 43 -29.38 15.25 9.85
CA PHE A 43 -30.53 16.08 10.15
C PHE A 43 -31.01 15.96 11.62
N ASP A 44 -30.54 14.97 12.36
CA ASP A 44 -30.81 14.80 13.80
C ASP A 44 -29.70 15.45 14.68
N GLY A 45 -28.76 16.18 14.07
CA GLY A 45 -27.64 16.82 14.75
C GLY A 45 -26.52 15.87 15.19
N LYS A 46 -26.50 14.61 14.70
CA LYS A 46 -25.47 13.62 15.03
C LYS A 46 -24.34 13.66 14.04
N VAL A 47 -23.11 13.47 14.52
CA VAL A 47 -21.92 13.43 13.68
C VAL A 47 -21.80 12.05 13.03
N ILE A 48 -21.70 12.03 11.69
CA ILE A 48 -21.43 10.83 10.92
C ILE A 48 -19.95 10.48 11.11
N SER A 49 -19.68 9.30 11.66
CA SER A 49 -18.34 8.85 11.98
C SER A 49 -17.50 8.59 10.71
N ASP A 50 -16.28 9.11 10.69
CA ASP A 50 -15.24 8.82 9.67
C ASP A 50 -14.28 7.69 10.09
N SER A 51 -14.54 7.06 11.24
CA SER A 51 -13.76 5.94 11.72
C SER A 51 -13.73 4.81 10.70
N ASN A 52 -12.52 4.33 10.38
CA ASN A 52 -12.25 3.30 9.36
C ASN A 52 -12.79 3.61 7.95
N ASP A 53 -12.96 4.87 7.61
CA ASP A 53 -13.58 5.29 6.34
C ASP A 53 -12.84 4.72 5.11
N PHE A 54 -11.50 4.70 5.12
CA PHE A 54 -10.72 4.05 4.05
C PHE A 54 -11.03 2.57 3.88
N ARG A 55 -11.15 1.81 4.98
CA ARG A 55 -11.46 0.37 4.92
C ARG A 55 -12.90 0.12 4.46
N ARG A 56 -13.83 0.97 4.91
CA ARG A 56 -15.22 0.91 4.45
C ARG A 56 -15.31 1.22 2.95
N ASN A 57 -14.64 2.27 2.51
CA ASN A 57 -14.57 2.65 1.10
C ASN A 57 -13.99 1.52 0.23
N GLU A 58 -12.86 0.96 0.63
CA GLU A 58 -12.24 -0.15 -0.10
C GLU A 58 -13.18 -1.35 -0.24
N ARG A 59 -13.85 -1.74 0.86
CA ARG A 59 -14.82 -2.85 0.86
C ARG A 59 -15.99 -2.59 -0.07
N VAL A 60 -16.60 -1.40 0.03
CA VAL A 60 -17.74 -1.01 -0.80
C VAL A 60 -17.33 -0.93 -2.27
N THR A 61 -16.18 -0.34 -2.56
CA THR A 61 -15.67 -0.23 -3.94
C THR A 61 -15.42 -1.61 -4.57
N LYS A 62 -14.81 -2.55 -3.83
CA LYS A 62 -14.62 -3.93 -4.29
C LYS A 62 -15.96 -4.60 -4.60
N MET A 63 -16.91 -4.54 -3.67
CA MET A 63 -18.24 -5.12 -3.85
C MET A 63 -19.00 -4.52 -5.04
N LEU A 64 -18.88 -3.20 -5.27
CA LEU A 64 -19.51 -2.57 -6.42
C LEU A 64 -18.83 -2.97 -7.74
N LYS A 65 -17.51 -3.08 -7.75
CA LYS A 65 -16.76 -3.56 -8.92
C LYS A 65 -17.16 -4.97 -9.29
N GLU A 66 -17.27 -5.87 -8.33
CA GLU A 66 -17.75 -7.24 -8.55
C GLU A 66 -19.18 -7.25 -9.07
N LYS A 67 -20.08 -6.51 -8.40
CA LYS A 67 -21.50 -6.47 -8.75
C LYS A 67 -21.75 -5.94 -10.17
N TYR A 68 -20.98 -4.97 -10.62
CA TYR A 68 -21.16 -4.30 -11.91
C TYR A 68 -20.10 -4.67 -12.95
N SER A 69 -19.28 -5.68 -12.68
CA SER A 69 -18.19 -6.13 -13.56
C SER A 69 -17.28 -5.00 -14.04
N LEU A 70 -16.95 -4.07 -13.11
CA LEU A 70 -16.09 -2.94 -13.40
C LEU A 70 -14.62 -3.37 -13.35
N THR A 71 -13.80 -2.74 -14.20
CA THR A 71 -12.36 -2.98 -14.22
C THR A 71 -11.69 -2.56 -12.91
N TYR A 72 -10.76 -3.37 -12.43
CA TYR A 72 -9.84 -2.97 -11.38
C TYR A 72 -8.71 -2.15 -12.01
N SER A 73 -8.38 -1.01 -11.41
CA SER A 73 -7.15 -0.30 -11.79
C SER A 73 -5.97 -1.24 -11.55
N GLU A 74 -5.08 -1.34 -12.52
CA GLU A 74 -3.79 -1.96 -12.32
C GLU A 74 -3.11 -1.25 -11.14
N GLY A 75 -2.80 -1.96 -10.08
CA GLY A 75 -2.26 -1.35 -8.86
C GLY A 75 -0.95 -0.59 -9.11
N LYS A 76 -0.27 -0.14 -8.06
CA LYS A 76 1.01 0.60 -8.14
C LYS A 76 2.09 -0.05 -9.03
N GLN A 77 1.95 -1.33 -9.37
CA GLN A 77 2.90 -2.05 -10.23
C GLN A 77 2.85 -1.64 -11.70
N ALA A 78 1.73 -1.08 -12.16
CA ALA A 78 1.52 -0.69 -13.57
C ALA A 78 1.46 0.83 -13.78
N VAL A 79 1.89 1.61 -12.79
CA VAL A 79 1.94 3.08 -12.91
C VAL A 79 2.99 3.46 -13.94
N LYS A 80 2.60 4.27 -14.95
CA LYS A 80 3.53 4.89 -15.89
C LYS A 80 4.31 5.98 -15.17
N ALA A 81 5.55 5.68 -14.77
CA ALA A 81 6.41 6.58 -14.00
C ALA A 81 6.63 7.95 -14.67
N GLU A 82 6.55 8.00 -16.00
CA GLU A 82 6.71 9.21 -16.82
C GLU A 82 5.62 10.27 -16.58
N LYS A 83 4.43 9.85 -16.09
CA LYS A 83 3.31 10.74 -15.79
C LYS A 83 3.27 11.25 -14.34
N LEU A 84 4.21 10.82 -13.50
CA LEU A 84 4.29 11.21 -12.10
C LEU A 84 5.03 12.54 -11.92
N HIS A 85 4.59 13.35 -10.95
CA HIS A 85 5.39 14.48 -10.47
C HIS A 85 6.74 14.00 -9.92
N ALA A 86 7.77 14.83 -9.96
CA ALA A 86 9.15 14.44 -9.62
C ALA A 86 9.25 13.69 -8.27
N SER A 87 8.60 14.18 -7.22
CA SER A 87 8.60 13.54 -5.89
C SER A 87 7.86 12.18 -5.87
N GLU A 88 6.75 12.06 -6.60
CA GLU A 88 6.00 10.80 -6.69
C GLU A 88 6.75 9.75 -7.51
N ARG A 89 7.48 10.19 -8.53
CA ARG A 89 8.36 9.31 -9.31
C ARG A 89 9.45 8.71 -8.41
N VAL A 90 10.12 9.53 -7.59
CA VAL A 90 11.14 9.04 -6.65
C VAL A 90 10.52 8.06 -5.64
N LYS A 91 9.35 8.35 -5.08
CA LYS A 91 8.63 7.39 -4.20
C LYS A 91 8.34 6.07 -4.91
N TYR A 92 7.93 6.14 -6.17
CA TYR A 92 7.65 4.94 -6.96
C TYR A 92 8.90 4.12 -7.27
N GLU A 93 10.03 4.78 -7.58
CA GLU A 93 11.33 4.13 -7.77
C GLU A 93 11.80 3.43 -6.49
N ILE A 94 11.68 4.09 -5.33
CA ILE A 94 11.95 3.49 -4.02
C ILE A 94 11.04 2.30 -3.78
N TYR A 95 9.74 2.43 -4.07
CA TYR A 95 8.78 1.33 -3.93
C TYR A 95 9.22 0.09 -4.71
N ARG A 96 9.63 0.26 -5.97
CA ARG A 96 10.12 -0.85 -6.80
C ARG A 96 11.41 -1.46 -6.25
N ALA A 97 12.37 -0.62 -5.84
CA ALA A 97 13.63 -1.07 -5.27
C ALA A 97 13.41 -1.88 -3.99
N VAL A 98 12.56 -1.41 -3.08
CA VAL A 98 12.23 -2.12 -1.82
C VAL A 98 11.56 -3.46 -2.11
N LYS A 99 10.60 -3.51 -3.05
CA LYS A 99 9.94 -4.76 -3.45
C LYS A 99 10.93 -5.77 -4.04
N GLU A 100 11.82 -5.31 -4.89
CA GLU A 100 12.82 -6.17 -5.52
C GLU A 100 13.85 -6.68 -4.52
N ALA A 101 14.38 -5.79 -3.66
CA ALA A 101 15.33 -6.17 -2.62
C ALA A 101 14.73 -7.20 -1.65
N LEU A 102 13.44 -7.06 -1.29
CA LEU A 102 12.76 -7.93 -0.34
C LEU A 102 12.51 -9.35 -0.88
N ARG A 103 12.45 -9.52 -2.21
CA ARG A 103 12.21 -10.86 -2.81
C ARG A 103 13.32 -11.86 -2.51
N SER A 104 14.53 -11.41 -2.33
CA SER A 104 15.72 -12.26 -2.27
C SER A 104 16.62 -11.96 -1.06
N ALA A 105 16.27 -11.01 -0.22
CA ALA A 105 16.98 -10.74 1.03
C ALA A 105 16.32 -11.52 2.18
N ASP A 106 17.15 -12.12 3.01
CA ASP A 106 16.77 -12.82 4.24
C ASP A 106 17.28 -12.13 5.51
N THR A 107 18.17 -11.15 5.36
CA THR A 107 18.74 -10.35 6.45
C THR A 107 18.65 -8.85 6.16
N TRP A 108 18.64 -8.03 7.20
CA TRP A 108 18.70 -6.57 7.09
C TRP A 108 19.95 -6.08 6.36
N LYS A 109 21.08 -6.72 6.57
CA LYS A 109 22.35 -6.36 5.92
C LYS A 109 22.28 -6.61 4.42
N GLU A 110 21.74 -7.74 4.02
CA GLU A 110 21.57 -8.06 2.61
C GLU A 110 20.54 -7.13 1.94
N PHE A 111 19.42 -6.89 2.61
CA PHE A 111 18.38 -5.97 2.15
C PHE A 111 18.96 -4.56 1.92
N GLN A 112 19.72 -4.02 2.89
CA GLN A 112 20.38 -2.73 2.75
C GLN A 112 21.37 -2.69 1.59
N ASN A 113 22.21 -3.73 1.44
CA ASN A 113 23.18 -3.81 0.33
C ASN A 113 22.50 -3.84 -1.03
N ARG A 114 21.36 -4.52 -1.15
CA ARG A 114 20.57 -4.56 -2.40
C ARG A 114 19.97 -3.20 -2.72
N LEU A 115 19.42 -2.51 -1.74
CA LEU A 115 18.89 -1.15 -1.91
C LEU A 115 19.97 -0.17 -2.36
N LEU A 116 21.16 -0.22 -1.74
CA LEU A 116 22.31 0.62 -2.12
C LEU A 116 22.72 0.41 -3.59
N LYS A 117 22.72 -0.84 -4.08
CA LYS A 117 22.98 -1.15 -5.50
C LYS A 117 21.95 -0.53 -6.45
N MET A 118 20.74 -0.25 -5.96
CA MET A 118 19.66 0.40 -6.72
C MET A 118 19.60 1.92 -6.48
N GLY A 119 20.61 2.48 -5.80
CA GLY A 119 20.68 3.92 -5.50
C GLY A 119 19.67 4.37 -4.45
N VAL A 120 19.27 3.48 -3.55
CA VAL A 120 18.37 3.79 -2.43
C VAL A 120 19.12 3.58 -1.13
N GLU A 121 19.26 4.62 -0.33
CA GLU A 121 19.79 4.55 1.03
C GLU A 121 18.67 4.28 2.03
N MET A 122 19.03 3.68 3.17
CA MET A 122 18.10 3.32 4.22
C MET A 122 18.63 3.76 5.57
N GLU A 123 17.77 4.38 6.38
CA GLU A 123 18.08 4.82 7.74
C GLU A 123 17.04 4.32 8.73
N PHE A 124 17.50 3.84 9.88
CA PHE A 124 16.63 3.54 11.01
C PHE A 124 16.39 4.78 11.86
N LYS A 125 15.15 4.97 12.27
CA LYS A 125 14.79 5.95 13.28
C LYS A 125 14.63 5.25 14.61
N TYR A 126 15.43 5.66 15.60
CA TYR A 126 15.38 5.13 16.96
C TYR A 126 14.48 5.98 17.87
N LYS A 127 13.98 5.38 18.92
CA LYS A 127 13.14 6.03 19.94
C LYS A 127 14.01 6.72 20.98
N GLY A 128 14.06 8.05 20.94
CA GLY A 128 14.91 8.83 21.84
C GLY A 128 16.38 8.37 21.79
N ASN A 129 16.97 8.14 22.96
CA ASN A 129 18.36 7.65 23.10
C ASN A 129 18.42 6.11 23.30
N THR A 130 17.42 5.39 22.85
CA THR A 130 17.39 3.92 22.97
C THR A 130 17.79 3.24 21.66
N ASN A 131 18.15 1.96 21.72
CA ASN A 131 18.39 1.13 20.51
C ASN A 131 17.09 0.57 19.90
N GLU A 132 15.92 0.97 20.42
CA GLU A 132 14.63 0.53 19.92
C GLU A 132 14.31 1.24 18.59
N VAL A 133 14.18 0.49 17.48
CA VAL A 133 13.84 1.04 16.18
C VAL A 133 12.36 1.43 16.16
N GLN A 134 12.09 2.72 15.98
CA GLN A 134 10.76 3.29 15.88
C GLN A 134 10.23 3.27 14.44
N GLY A 135 11.12 3.31 13.46
CA GLY A 135 10.72 3.39 12.06
C GLY A 135 11.89 3.29 11.11
N ILE A 136 11.59 3.38 9.82
CA ILE A 136 12.56 3.31 8.73
C ILE A 136 12.29 4.44 7.74
N ARG A 137 13.34 4.97 7.15
CA ARG A 137 13.31 5.95 6.06
C ARG A 137 14.12 5.43 4.89
N PHE A 138 13.68 5.80 3.71
CA PHE A 138 14.38 5.55 2.46
C PHE A 138 14.73 6.88 1.81
N ILE A 139 15.94 6.98 1.27
CA ILE A 139 16.50 8.20 0.69
C ILE A 139 16.94 7.88 -0.74
N LYS A 140 16.54 8.73 -1.67
CA LYS A 140 16.94 8.69 -3.07
C LYS A 140 16.86 10.09 -3.66
N ASP A 141 17.83 10.47 -4.47
CA ASP A 141 17.89 11.78 -5.15
C ASP A 141 17.69 12.96 -4.19
N ASN A 142 18.35 12.93 -3.03
CA ASN A 142 18.24 13.94 -1.95
C ASN A 142 16.81 14.07 -1.35
N GLN A 143 15.93 13.12 -1.61
CA GLN A 143 14.59 13.09 -1.03
C GLN A 143 14.46 11.94 -0.03
N SER A 144 13.92 12.23 1.15
CA SER A 144 13.75 11.25 2.23
C SER A 144 12.28 11.02 2.53
N PHE A 145 11.85 9.76 2.54
CA PHE A 145 10.48 9.35 2.80
C PHE A 145 10.42 8.29 3.90
N LYS A 146 9.39 8.37 4.75
CA LYS A 146 9.12 7.30 5.72
C LYS A 146 8.66 6.05 4.95
N GLY A 147 9.10 4.87 5.37
CA GLY A 147 8.68 3.62 4.73
C GLY A 147 7.16 3.50 4.62
N SER A 148 6.44 3.78 5.71
CA SER A 148 4.97 3.75 5.74
C SER A 148 4.28 4.82 4.88
N GLU A 149 4.98 5.89 4.50
CA GLU A 149 4.49 6.92 3.58
C GLU A 149 4.53 6.44 2.13
N ILE A 150 5.53 5.63 1.77
CA ILE A 150 5.68 5.01 0.46
C ILE A 150 4.67 3.88 0.31
N ASP A 151 4.67 2.94 1.28
CA ASP A 151 3.69 1.86 1.37
C ASP A 151 3.55 1.39 2.82
N ARG A 152 2.34 0.99 3.24
CA ARG A 152 2.11 0.45 4.59
C ARG A 152 2.91 -0.82 4.88
N SER A 153 3.20 -1.62 3.86
CA SER A 153 4.02 -2.83 4.00
C SER A 153 5.50 -2.52 4.27
N PHE A 154 5.94 -1.27 4.09
CA PHE A 154 7.31 -0.83 4.33
C PHE A 154 7.51 -0.18 5.70
N SER A 155 6.56 -0.31 6.62
CA SER A 155 6.82 -0.01 8.02
C SER A 155 7.88 -0.97 8.58
N TRP A 156 8.68 -0.50 9.55
CA TRP A 156 9.71 -1.31 10.22
C TRP A 156 9.23 -2.71 10.59
N SER A 157 8.15 -2.80 11.38
CA SER A 157 7.63 -4.08 11.88
C SER A 157 7.19 -5.05 10.79
N ARG A 158 6.73 -4.54 9.64
CA ARG A 158 6.31 -5.38 8.52
C ARG A 158 7.47 -5.85 7.67
N LEU A 159 8.48 -5.02 7.49
CA LEU A 159 9.71 -5.41 6.79
C LEU A 159 10.48 -6.42 7.62
N ASP A 160 10.59 -6.21 8.93
CA ASP A 160 11.21 -7.13 9.87
C ASP A 160 10.56 -8.51 9.78
N ALA A 161 9.24 -8.58 9.95
CA ALA A 161 8.50 -9.83 9.81
C ALA A 161 8.57 -10.46 8.40
N ALA A 162 8.84 -9.67 7.35
CA ALA A 162 9.01 -10.21 6.01
C ALA A 162 10.40 -10.81 5.80
N LEU A 163 11.44 -10.18 6.33
CA LEU A 163 12.81 -10.70 6.31
C LEU A 163 12.93 -11.97 7.17
N ASP A 164 12.31 -12.01 8.34
CA ASP A 164 12.26 -13.20 9.18
C ASP A 164 11.64 -14.40 8.45
N ARG A 165 10.52 -14.18 7.73
CA ARG A 165 9.90 -15.24 6.92
C ARG A 165 10.83 -15.74 5.81
N ASN A 166 11.50 -14.82 5.12
CA ASN A 166 12.44 -15.18 4.07
C ASN A 166 13.61 -15.99 4.64
N HIS A 167 14.10 -15.62 5.82
CA HIS A 167 15.19 -16.33 6.50
C HIS A 167 14.79 -17.76 6.85
N VAL A 168 13.61 -17.97 7.43
CA VAL A 168 13.07 -19.31 7.75
C VAL A 168 12.95 -20.16 6.48
N THR A 169 12.38 -19.60 5.43
CA THR A 169 12.22 -20.29 4.14
C THR A 169 13.57 -20.66 3.51
N SER A 170 14.57 -19.80 3.65
CA SER A 170 15.93 -20.07 3.16
C SER A 170 16.55 -21.25 3.91
N LEU A 171 16.44 -21.29 5.25
CA LEU A 171 16.94 -22.40 6.08
C LEU A 171 16.25 -23.74 5.76
N GLU A 172 14.93 -23.74 5.57
CA GLU A 172 14.17 -24.94 5.18
C GLU A 172 14.61 -25.51 3.84
N ASN A 173 14.88 -24.63 2.88
CA ASN A 173 15.38 -25.02 1.55
C ASN A 173 16.81 -25.60 1.63
N ASP A 174 17.66 -25.06 2.48
CA ASP A 174 19.03 -25.56 2.67
C ASP A 174 19.03 -26.92 3.36
N VAL A 175 18.20 -27.12 4.37
CA VAL A 175 18.03 -28.43 5.04
C VAL A 175 17.50 -29.47 4.05
N SER A 176 16.55 -29.11 3.20
CA SER A 176 16.00 -30.03 2.18
C SER A 176 17.03 -30.44 1.12
N ARG A 177 18.01 -29.60 0.85
CA ARG A 177 19.13 -29.90 -0.06
C ARG A 177 20.21 -30.76 0.56
N MET A 178 20.31 -30.79 1.90
CA MET A 178 21.30 -31.55 2.66
C MET A 178 20.83 -32.96 3.03
N GLN A 179 19.61 -33.41 2.66
CA GLN A 179 19.17 -34.76 2.89
C GLN A 179 20.04 -35.72 2.03
N PRO A 180 20.71 -36.73 2.68
CA PRO A 180 21.60 -37.62 1.96
C PRO A 180 20.79 -38.52 1.00
N TYR A 181 21.39 -38.74 -0.18
CA TYR A 181 20.96 -39.81 -1.08
C TYR A 181 20.86 -41.11 -0.27
N HIS A 182 19.69 -41.65 -0.09
CA HIS A 182 19.54 -43.02 0.32
C HIS A 182 20.07 -43.89 -0.83
N GLU A 183 21.24 -44.50 -0.60
CA GLU A 183 21.75 -45.58 -1.43
C GLU A 183 20.66 -46.65 -1.52
N GLN A 184 20.16 -46.84 -2.72
CA GLN A 184 19.35 -48.02 -3.02
C GLN A 184 20.32 -49.18 -3.21
N ASN A 185 20.38 -50.07 -2.19
CA ASN A 185 20.89 -51.42 -2.35
C ASN A 185 19.82 -52.31 -2.97
#